data_ee73195357aa2f75c5034aaa2da8358f
#
_entry.id   ee73195357aa2f75c5034aaa2da8358f
#
_cell.length_a   1.000
_cell.length_b   1.000
_cell.length_c   1.000
_cell.angle_alpha   90.00
_cell.angle_beta   90.00
_cell.angle_gamma   90.00
#
_symmetry.space_group_name_H-M   'P 1'
#
loop_
_entity.id
_entity.type
_entity.pdbx_description
1 polymer ?
#
loop_
_entity_poly.entity_id
_entity_poly.type
_entity_poly.pdbx_seq_one_letter_code
_entity_poly.pdbx_strand_id
1 'polypeptide(L)'
;MTLIYFLIVIGILVFVHEFGHFIMAKRAGVRVEKFSLGMGPKLFGFKKGDTEYIISALPLGGYVKMAGENPDEEPTGDAGEFQSKTVWQRMKIAATGPLTNIALAFIVMPIVFMVGTYAEGPAKVGYVEANSPAARAGFAAGDVIETINNRGISDWTKALTLIAVNPDTDVTVTIDRQGEKKTLTLRPETAAELKIGTSGLIPDMPAEIGRLRPGSPAEEAGFMVNDKILMVDRKTVYHWNQFSGFVRESKGKKLTLLIERNGKRMEKSVTPTMDNGRYLIGVEPIMKLTFKKYGFFEAVRLGFDKTLDYIDLTFITLKNLLSFHLSIKTLGGPVMIAQMSGQAAAAGLSAFLSLLAVVSISLGILNLLPIPVLDGGLILFMLIEAVRKKPLQRRTMEIAQSIGASVLITLIAVVSYNDIMRMFFSK
;
A
#
# COMPACT_ATOMS: atom_id res chain seq x y z
N MET A 1 -7.62 20.45 -2.37
CA MET A 1 -8.09 19.23 -3.08
C MET A 1 -7.71 17.93 -2.37
N THR A 2 -6.47 17.74 -1.92
CA THR A 2 -5.99 16.52 -1.23
C THR A 2 -6.88 16.09 -0.06
N LEU A 3 -7.27 17.04 0.83
CA LEU A 3 -8.14 16.75 1.96
C LEU A 3 -9.52 16.20 1.53
N ILE A 4 -10.09 16.73 0.44
CA ILE A 4 -11.41 16.28 -0.05
C ILE A 4 -11.32 14.81 -0.50
N TYR A 5 -10.30 14.44 -1.26
CA TYR A 5 -10.12 13.05 -1.70
C TYR A 5 -9.85 12.10 -0.53
N PHE A 6 -9.09 12.54 0.46
CA PHE A 6 -8.90 11.79 1.71
C PHE A 6 -10.23 11.54 2.43
N LEU A 7 -11.05 12.58 2.59
CA LEU A 7 -12.37 12.46 3.22
C LEU A 7 -13.32 11.54 2.46
N ILE A 8 -13.24 11.55 1.11
CA ILE A 8 -14.00 10.61 0.27
C ILE A 8 -13.53 9.17 0.52
N VAL A 9 -12.22 8.90 0.51
CA VAL A 9 -11.67 7.56 0.76
C VAL A 9 -12.10 7.07 2.14
N ILE A 10 -11.83 7.83 3.20
CA ILE A 10 -12.17 7.43 4.56
C ILE A 10 -13.69 7.29 4.73
N GLY A 11 -14.48 8.22 4.18
CA GLY A 11 -15.93 8.18 4.24
C GLY A 11 -16.51 6.90 3.62
N ILE A 12 -16.04 6.49 2.46
CA ILE A 12 -16.45 5.24 1.80
C ILE A 12 -16.06 4.03 2.66
N LEU A 13 -14.81 3.98 3.15
CA LEU A 13 -14.29 2.85 3.92
C LEU A 13 -15.03 2.66 5.24
N VAL A 14 -15.27 3.77 5.95
CA VAL A 14 -16.00 3.71 7.20
C VAL A 14 -17.47 3.37 6.97
N PHE A 15 -18.10 3.95 5.95
CA PHE A 15 -19.48 3.61 5.59
C PHE A 15 -19.63 2.11 5.32
N VAL A 16 -18.74 1.51 4.52
CA VAL A 16 -18.80 0.07 4.19
C VAL A 16 -18.57 -0.78 5.44
N HIS A 17 -17.65 -0.37 6.30
CA HIS A 17 -17.39 -1.03 7.57
C HIS A 17 -18.61 -1.04 8.48
N GLU A 18 -19.18 0.14 8.79
CA GLU A 18 -20.36 0.26 9.62
C GLU A 18 -21.59 -0.43 9.02
N PHE A 19 -21.70 -0.39 7.69
CA PHE A 19 -22.76 -1.09 6.98
C PHE A 19 -22.66 -2.61 7.13
N GLY A 20 -21.45 -3.16 7.25
CA GLY A 20 -21.23 -4.56 7.59
C GLY A 20 -21.83 -4.92 8.95
N HIS A 21 -21.51 -4.18 9.99
CA HIS A 21 -22.07 -4.35 11.33
C HIS A 21 -23.59 -4.20 11.32
N PHE A 22 -24.10 -3.19 10.66
CA PHE A 22 -25.52 -2.91 10.54
C PHE A 22 -26.30 -4.07 9.94
N ILE A 23 -25.86 -4.58 8.77
CA ILE A 23 -26.55 -5.70 8.10
C ILE A 23 -26.56 -6.94 9.00
N MET A 24 -25.43 -7.27 9.61
CA MET A 24 -25.30 -8.48 10.41
C MET A 24 -26.10 -8.35 11.72
N ALA A 25 -26.11 -7.17 12.36
CA ALA A 25 -26.95 -6.90 13.52
C ALA A 25 -28.45 -7.12 13.21
N LYS A 26 -28.93 -6.53 12.09
CA LYS A 26 -30.29 -6.72 11.63
C LYS A 26 -30.62 -8.19 11.33
N ARG A 27 -29.70 -8.93 10.67
CA ARG A 27 -29.87 -10.38 10.38
C ARG A 27 -29.88 -11.21 11.66
N ALA A 28 -29.14 -10.82 12.69
CA ALA A 28 -29.14 -11.48 13.99
C ALA A 28 -30.36 -11.11 14.85
N GLY A 29 -31.25 -10.24 14.36
CA GLY A 29 -32.41 -9.75 15.10
C GLY A 29 -32.03 -8.80 16.25
N VAL A 30 -30.93 -8.05 16.11
CA VAL A 30 -30.56 -6.97 17.02
C VAL A 30 -31.23 -5.69 16.56
N ARG A 31 -31.86 -4.98 17.50
CA ARG A 31 -32.46 -3.67 17.23
C ARG A 31 -31.34 -2.64 17.08
N VAL A 32 -31.20 -2.07 15.88
CA VAL A 32 -30.28 -0.99 15.61
C VAL A 32 -31.02 0.33 15.84
N GLU A 33 -30.56 1.12 16.80
CA GLU A 33 -31.14 2.41 17.16
C GLU A 33 -30.69 3.52 16.24
N LYS A 34 -29.37 3.57 15.94
CA LYS A 34 -28.79 4.60 15.07
C LYS A 34 -27.79 3.99 14.10
N PHE A 35 -27.80 4.52 12.90
CA PHE A 35 -26.79 4.28 11.87
C PHE A 35 -26.31 5.64 11.38
N SER A 36 -25.07 6.01 11.73
CA SER A 36 -24.52 7.33 11.41
C SER A 36 -23.35 7.26 10.45
N LEU A 37 -23.42 8.05 9.38
CA LEU A 37 -22.27 8.40 8.57
C LEU A 37 -21.66 9.69 9.13
N GLY A 38 -20.44 9.59 9.63
CA GLY A 38 -19.77 10.67 10.34
C GLY A 38 -20.02 10.67 11.85
N MET A 39 -19.31 11.55 12.53
CA MET A 39 -19.38 11.78 13.98
C MET A 39 -19.80 13.22 14.30
N GLY A 40 -20.17 13.45 15.57
CA GLY A 40 -20.53 14.79 16.07
C GLY A 40 -21.99 15.15 15.85
N PRO A 41 -22.32 16.46 15.76
CA PRO A 41 -23.70 16.91 15.65
C PRO A 41 -24.40 16.40 14.39
N LYS A 42 -25.67 16.01 14.55
CA LYS A 42 -26.54 15.61 13.44
C LYS A 42 -26.80 16.80 12.52
N LEU A 43 -26.47 16.65 11.24
CA LEU A 43 -26.83 17.61 10.19
C LEU A 43 -28.15 17.26 9.54
N PHE A 44 -28.31 15.99 9.18
CA PHE A 44 -29.50 15.45 8.52
C PHE A 44 -29.78 14.05 9.05
N GLY A 45 -31.04 13.64 9.02
CA GLY A 45 -31.40 12.25 9.33
C GLY A 45 -32.91 12.03 9.29
N PHE A 46 -33.24 10.76 9.08
CA PHE A 46 -34.63 10.29 9.08
C PHE A 46 -34.72 8.96 9.85
N LYS A 47 -35.91 8.69 10.39
CA LYS A 47 -36.17 7.42 11.08
C LYS A 47 -36.99 6.50 10.20
N LYS A 48 -36.53 5.22 10.09
CA LYS A 48 -37.27 4.17 9.39
C LYS A 48 -37.29 2.91 10.26
N GLY A 49 -38.46 2.53 10.70
CA GLY A 49 -38.62 1.49 11.72
C GLY A 49 -37.97 1.90 13.05
N ASP A 50 -37.16 1.02 13.62
CA ASP A 50 -36.45 1.28 14.88
C ASP A 50 -35.15 2.07 14.67
N THR A 51 -34.69 2.24 13.44
CA THR A 51 -33.39 2.82 13.14
C THR A 51 -33.51 4.30 12.72
N GLU A 52 -32.75 5.15 13.35
CA GLU A 52 -32.47 6.51 12.91
C GLU A 52 -31.20 6.53 12.05
N TYR A 53 -31.36 6.94 10.78
CA TYR A 53 -30.26 7.12 9.83
C TYR A 53 -29.78 8.57 9.90
N ILE A 54 -28.49 8.78 10.14
CA ILE A 54 -27.93 10.10 10.45
C ILE A 54 -26.75 10.40 9.52
N ILE A 55 -26.65 11.65 9.06
CA ILE A 55 -25.44 12.24 8.52
C ILE A 55 -24.95 13.26 9.52
N SER A 56 -23.75 13.09 10.02
CA SER A 56 -23.14 13.94 11.04
C SER A 56 -22.12 14.92 10.45
N ALA A 57 -21.79 15.97 11.19
CA ALA A 57 -21.01 17.12 10.72
C ALA A 57 -19.55 16.78 10.40
N LEU A 58 -18.95 15.83 11.11
CA LEU A 58 -17.56 15.41 10.88
C LEU A 58 -17.54 14.15 10.02
N PRO A 59 -17.09 14.20 8.77
CA PRO A 59 -17.04 13.04 7.88
C PRO A 59 -15.87 12.10 8.22
N LEU A 60 -15.47 12.06 9.48
CA LEU A 60 -14.42 11.20 10.02
C LEU A 60 -15.08 10.14 10.89
N GLY A 61 -15.17 8.93 10.35
CA GLY A 61 -15.80 7.84 11.08
C GLY A 61 -17.29 7.63 10.77
N GLY A 62 -17.92 6.83 11.57
CA GLY A 62 -19.33 6.48 11.60
C GLY A 62 -19.59 5.65 12.84
N TYR A 63 -20.83 5.27 13.06
CA TYR A 63 -21.15 4.31 14.11
C TYR A 63 -22.51 3.66 13.89
N VAL A 64 -22.61 2.44 14.37
CA VAL A 64 -23.87 1.71 14.51
C VAL A 64 -24.16 1.59 16.00
N LYS A 65 -25.24 2.20 16.49
CA LYS A 65 -25.66 2.02 17.88
C LYS A 65 -26.69 0.89 17.94
N MET A 66 -26.33 -0.20 18.60
CA MET A 66 -27.19 -1.35 18.82
C MET A 66 -27.80 -1.30 20.23
N ALA A 67 -29.03 -1.75 20.36
CA ALA A 67 -29.66 -1.86 21.67
C ALA A 67 -28.89 -2.85 22.56
N GLY A 68 -28.66 -2.50 23.83
CA GLY A 68 -27.94 -3.34 24.78
C GLY A 68 -26.47 -3.60 24.41
N GLU A 69 -25.84 -2.74 23.60
CA GLU A 69 -24.42 -2.80 23.28
C GLU A 69 -23.56 -2.17 24.38
N ASN A 70 -24.06 -1.09 24.95
CA ASN A 70 -23.33 -0.36 25.98
C ASN A 70 -23.26 -1.18 27.29
N PRO A 71 -22.06 -1.51 27.79
CA PRO A 71 -21.90 -2.20 29.06
C PRO A 71 -22.44 -1.41 30.26
N ASP A 72 -22.68 -0.11 30.11
CA ASP A 72 -23.23 0.79 31.17
C ASP A 72 -24.72 0.67 31.31
N GLU A 73 -25.43 0.16 30.33
CA GLU A 73 -26.87 -0.06 30.37
C GLU A 73 -27.14 -1.44 30.99
N GLU A 74 -28.04 -1.48 32.00
CA GLU A 74 -28.46 -2.77 32.54
C GLU A 74 -29.26 -3.54 31.49
N PRO A 75 -28.86 -4.85 31.21
CA PRO A 75 -29.60 -5.64 30.25
C PRO A 75 -31.06 -5.77 30.66
N THR A 76 -31.97 -5.39 29.79
CA THR A 76 -33.40 -5.55 30.06
C THR A 76 -33.91 -6.96 29.81
N GLY A 77 -33.07 -7.79 29.13
CA GLY A 77 -33.42 -9.13 28.69
C GLY A 77 -34.26 -9.18 27.43
N ASP A 78 -34.44 -8.02 26.75
CA ASP A 78 -35.11 -7.97 25.46
C ASP A 78 -34.34 -8.78 24.42
N ALA A 79 -35.04 -9.65 23.70
CA ALA A 79 -34.43 -10.47 22.63
C ALA A 79 -33.81 -9.62 21.51
N GLY A 80 -34.16 -8.33 21.38
CA GLY A 80 -33.56 -7.38 20.44
C GLY A 80 -32.22 -6.79 20.89
N GLU A 81 -31.74 -7.06 22.09
CA GLU A 81 -30.47 -6.54 22.60
C GLU A 81 -29.27 -7.34 22.09
N PHE A 82 -28.15 -6.66 21.88
CA PHE A 82 -26.87 -7.26 21.47
C PHE A 82 -26.38 -8.27 22.51
N GLN A 83 -26.44 -7.94 23.80
CA GLN A 83 -25.98 -8.82 24.88
C GLN A 83 -26.87 -10.05 25.06
N SER A 84 -28.15 -10.01 24.63
CA SER A 84 -29.05 -11.17 24.65
C SER A 84 -28.74 -12.19 23.56
N LYS A 85 -27.83 -11.87 22.61
CA LYS A 85 -27.45 -12.79 21.55
C LYS A 85 -26.38 -13.76 22.02
N THR A 86 -26.35 -14.94 21.34
CA THR A 86 -25.27 -15.90 21.59
C THR A 86 -23.91 -15.29 21.27
N VAL A 87 -22.85 -15.77 21.93
CA VAL A 87 -21.47 -15.32 21.69
C VAL A 87 -21.12 -15.40 20.18
N TRP A 88 -21.52 -16.45 19.51
CA TRP A 88 -21.28 -16.63 18.07
C TRP A 88 -22.02 -15.62 17.19
N GLN A 89 -23.23 -15.21 17.57
CA GLN A 89 -23.95 -14.16 16.84
C GLN A 89 -23.26 -12.79 17.04
N ARG A 90 -22.84 -12.48 18.26
CA ARG A 90 -22.10 -11.25 18.56
C ARG A 90 -20.76 -11.20 17.84
N MET A 91 -20.03 -12.31 17.80
CA MET A 91 -18.79 -12.41 17.03
C MET A 91 -18.99 -12.20 15.52
N LYS A 92 -20.06 -12.76 14.94
CA LYS A 92 -20.39 -12.53 13.53
C LYS A 92 -20.67 -11.06 13.26
N ILE A 93 -21.37 -10.36 14.16
CA ILE A 93 -21.63 -8.93 14.03
C ILE A 93 -20.30 -8.16 14.04
N ALA A 94 -19.43 -8.41 15.04
CA ALA A 94 -18.14 -7.75 15.15
C ALA A 94 -17.21 -8.04 13.96
N ALA A 95 -17.19 -9.26 13.45
CA ALA A 95 -16.30 -9.62 12.33
C ALA A 95 -16.76 -9.04 10.98
N THR A 96 -18.09 -8.77 10.83
CA THR A 96 -18.62 -8.41 9.51
C THR A 96 -18.17 -7.01 9.06
N GLY A 97 -17.95 -6.04 9.95
CA GLY A 97 -17.38 -4.74 9.60
C GLY A 97 -16.03 -4.87 8.87
N PRO A 98 -15.01 -5.42 9.50
CA PRO A 98 -13.73 -5.69 8.85
C PRO A 98 -13.82 -6.52 7.57
N LEU A 99 -14.64 -7.57 7.58
CA LEU A 99 -14.81 -8.44 6.41
C LEU A 99 -15.46 -7.74 5.23
N THR A 100 -16.36 -6.77 5.44
CA THR A 100 -16.95 -5.98 4.35
C THR A 100 -15.92 -5.04 3.72
N ASN A 101 -14.95 -4.53 4.47
CA ASN A 101 -13.84 -3.77 3.92
C ASN A 101 -12.95 -4.65 3.02
N ILE A 102 -12.66 -5.87 3.45
CA ILE A 102 -11.91 -6.81 2.59
C ILE A 102 -12.75 -7.17 1.35
N ALA A 103 -14.05 -7.41 1.50
CA ALA A 103 -14.95 -7.72 0.38
C ALA A 103 -15.06 -6.56 -0.62
N LEU A 104 -15.02 -5.32 -0.15
CA LEU A 104 -15.01 -4.13 -1.02
C LEU A 104 -13.83 -4.18 -2.00
N ALA A 105 -12.65 -4.60 -1.58
CA ALA A 105 -11.49 -4.69 -2.45
C ALA A 105 -11.70 -5.72 -3.58
N PHE A 106 -12.36 -6.86 -3.30
CA PHE A 106 -12.73 -7.84 -4.33
C PHE A 106 -13.74 -7.32 -5.35
N ILE A 107 -14.48 -6.25 -5.02
CA ILE A 107 -15.40 -5.58 -5.94
C ILE A 107 -14.65 -4.49 -6.72
N VAL A 108 -13.84 -3.70 -6.03
CA VAL A 108 -13.18 -2.52 -6.61
C VAL A 108 -12.03 -2.90 -7.55
N MET A 109 -11.23 -3.92 -7.21
CA MET A 109 -10.08 -4.30 -8.04
C MET A 109 -10.46 -4.77 -9.45
N PRO A 110 -11.48 -5.59 -9.68
CA PRO A 110 -11.99 -5.83 -11.03
C PRO A 110 -12.32 -4.55 -11.80
N ILE A 111 -12.96 -3.58 -11.14
CA ILE A 111 -13.32 -2.29 -11.76
C ILE A 111 -12.05 -1.53 -12.17
N VAL A 112 -10.98 -1.57 -11.36
CA VAL A 112 -9.68 -0.98 -11.72
C VAL A 112 -9.17 -1.55 -13.04
N PHE A 113 -9.21 -2.87 -13.22
CA PHE A 113 -8.75 -3.52 -14.46
C PHE A 113 -9.67 -3.24 -15.65
N MET A 114 -10.99 -3.08 -15.44
CA MET A 114 -11.93 -2.68 -16.50
C MET A 114 -11.74 -1.22 -16.91
N VAL A 115 -11.52 -0.30 -15.97
CA VAL A 115 -11.22 1.11 -16.26
C VAL A 115 -9.89 1.21 -17.02
N GLY A 116 -8.95 0.35 -16.70
CA GLY A 116 -7.61 0.25 -17.26
C GLY A 116 -6.54 0.64 -16.26
N THR A 117 -5.43 -0.03 -16.34
CA THR A 117 -4.26 0.19 -15.49
C THR A 117 -3.00 0.19 -16.32
N TYR A 118 -1.97 0.81 -15.81
CA TYR A 118 -0.65 0.70 -16.41
C TYR A 118 -0.07 -0.68 -16.06
N ALA A 119 0.11 -1.50 -17.10
CA ALA A 119 0.72 -2.81 -16.97
C ALA A 119 2.24 -2.65 -17.00
N GLU A 120 2.90 -3.09 -15.94
CA GLU A 120 4.32 -3.34 -15.95
C GLU A 120 4.59 -4.65 -16.73
N GLY A 121 5.73 -4.72 -17.41
CA GLY A 121 6.19 -5.98 -17.99
C GLY A 121 6.62 -6.98 -16.91
N PRO A 122 7.03 -8.20 -17.33
CA PRO A 122 7.58 -9.19 -16.41
C PRO A 122 8.76 -8.61 -15.63
N ALA A 123 9.01 -9.13 -14.43
CA ALA A 123 10.09 -8.66 -13.53
C ALA A 123 11.47 -9.07 -14.09
N LYS A 124 11.89 -8.45 -15.19
CA LYS A 124 13.16 -8.71 -15.86
C LYS A 124 14.27 -7.85 -15.26
N VAL A 125 15.36 -8.50 -14.87
CA VAL A 125 16.56 -7.85 -14.34
C VAL A 125 17.31 -7.16 -15.48
N GLY A 126 17.42 -5.85 -15.43
CA GLY A 126 18.21 -5.07 -16.37
C GLY A 126 19.66 -4.93 -15.97
N TYR A 127 19.91 -4.83 -14.66
CA TYR A 127 21.25 -4.70 -14.11
C TYR A 127 21.32 -5.23 -12.68
N VAL A 128 22.50 -5.69 -12.30
CA VAL A 128 22.84 -6.13 -10.95
C VAL A 128 23.97 -5.26 -10.44
N GLU A 129 23.76 -4.56 -9.34
CA GLU A 129 24.79 -3.72 -8.72
C GLU A 129 25.96 -4.58 -8.25
N ALA A 130 27.19 -4.11 -8.55
CA ALA A 130 28.40 -4.80 -8.10
C ALA A 130 28.47 -4.87 -6.56
N ASN A 131 28.92 -5.99 -6.03
CA ASN A 131 29.03 -6.27 -4.59
C ASN A 131 27.69 -6.27 -3.82
N SER A 132 26.54 -6.23 -4.53
CA SER A 132 25.22 -6.28 -3.93
C SER A 132 24.84 -7.70 -3.49
N PRO A 133 23.80 -7.85 -2.65
CA PRO A 133 23.21 -9.16 -2.34
C PRO A 133 22.86 -9.98 -3.57
N ALA A 134 22.31 -9.36 -4.61
CA ALA A 134 21.94 -10.03 -5.85
C ALA A 134 23.18 -10.51 -6.64
N ALA A 135 24.27 -9.72 -6.65
CA ALA A 135 25.51 -10.13 -7.28
C ALA A 135 26.10 -11.37 -6.58
N ARG A 136 26.09 -11.38 -5.24
CA ARG A 136 26.56 -12.53 -4.44
C ARG A 136 25.66 -13.76 -4.62
N ALA A 137 24.37 -13.57 -4.82
CA ALA A 137 23.41 -14.65 -5.09
C ALA A 137 23.49 -15.20 -6.52
N GLY A 138 24.27 -14.56 -7.42
CA GLY A 138 24.47 -15.04 -8.79
C GLY A 138 23.40 -14.61 -9.79
N PHE A 139 22.66 -13.54 -9.53
CA PHE A 139 21.78 -12.92 -10.51
C PHE A 139 22.58 -12.30 -11.66
N ALA A 140 21.98 -12.27 -12.83
CA ALA A 140 22.53 -11.65 -14.03
C ALA A 140 21.48 -10.79 -14.74
N ALA A 141 21.98 -9.83 -15.55
CA ALA A 141 21.09 -9.08 -16.44
C ALA A 141 20.41 -10.05 -17.43
N GLY A 142 19.13 -9.84 -17.67
CA GLY A 142 18.29 -10.69 -18.50
C GLY A 142 17.47 -11.74 -17.74
N ASP A 143 17.79 -12.02 -16.48
CA ASP A 143 16.98 -12.92 -15.64
C ASP A 143 15.54 -12.38 -15.51
N VAL A 144 14.57 -13.26 -15.61
CA VAL A 144 13.16 -12.95 -15.34
C VAL A 144 12.77 -13.62 -14.04
N ILE A 145 12.36 -12.82 -13.04
CA ILE A 145 11.93 -13.33 -11.74
C ILE A 145 10.53 -13.92 -11.88
N GLU A 146 10.38 -15.23 -11.65
CA GLU A 146 9.10 -15.94 -11.73
C GLU A 146 8.44 -16.09 -10.35
N THR A 147 9.22 -16.45 -9.32
CA THR A 147 8.70 -16.60 -7.96
C THR A 147 9.67 -16.08 -6.91
N ILE A 148 9.13 -15.63 -5.78
CA ILE A 148 9.87 -15.32 -4.55
C ILE A 148 9.15 -16.04 -3.40
N ASN A 149 9.86 -16.94 -2.68
CA ASN A 149 9.29 -17.78 -1.62
C ASN A 149 8.02 -18.50 -2.08
N ASN A 150 8.06 -19.11 -3.28
CA ASN A 150 6.97 -19.81 -3.97
C ASN A 150 5.75 -18.90 -4.34
N ARG A 151 5.87 -17.58 -4.21
CA ARG A 151 4.85 -16.63 -4.66
C ARG A 151 5.14 -16.19 -6.08
N GLY A 152 4.18 -16.36 -6.99
CA GLY A 152 4.31 -15.93 -8.38
C GLY A 152 4.52 -14.41 -8.48
N ILE A 153 5.44 -13.99 -9.32
CA ILE A 153 5.78 -12.58 -9.58
C ILE A 153 5.18 -12.16 -10.90
N SER A 154 4.25 -11.22 -10.84
CA SER A 154 3.57 -10.67 -12.02
C SER A 154 4.32 -9.49 -12.64
N ASP A 155 5.01 -8.74 -11.81
CA ASP A 155 5.60 -7.47 -12.18
C ASP A 155 6.79 -7.11 -11.27
N TRP A 156 7.51 -6.06 -11.66
CA TRP A 156 8.68 -5.60 -10.93
C TRP A 156 8.35 -5.02 -9.56
N THR A 157 7.24 -4.30 -9.46
CA THR A 157 6.77 -3.71 -8.19
C THR A 157 6.53 -4.79 -7.14
N LYS A 158 5.90 -5.92 -7.51
CA LYS A 158 5.69 -7.06 -6.61
C LYS A 158 7.01 -7.70 -6.17
N ALA A 159 7.96 -7.86 -7.11
CA ALA A 159 9.28 -8.41 -6.80
C ALA A 159 10.01 -7.54 -5.76
N LEU A 160 10.11 -6.24 -6.01
CA LEU A 160 10.76 -5.30 -5.09
C LEU A 160 10.09 -5.27 -3.72
N THR A 161 8.76 -5.29 -3.69
CA THR A 161 8.03 -5.24 -2.43
C THR A 161 8.30 -6.47 -1.57
N LEU A 162 8.27 -7.68 -2.18
CA LEU A 162 8.59 -8.91 -1.45
C LEU A 162 10.06 -8.96 -0.98
N ILE A 163 10.99 -8.38 -1.72
CA ILE A 163 12.38 -8.24 -1.28
C ILE A 163 12.46 -7.23 -0.12
N ALA A 164 11.83 -6.09 -0.23
CA ALA A 164 11.89 -5.00 0.74
C ALA A 164 11.33 -5.39 2.12
N VAL A 165 10.29 -6.21 2.16
CA VAL A 165 9.67 -6.64 3.42
C VAL A 165 10.40 -7.81 4.11
N ASN A 166 11.48 -8.35 3.51
CA ASN A 166 12.28 -9.46 4.07
C ASN A 166 13.76 -9.06 4.24
N PRO A 167 14.08 -7.98 5.00
CA PRO A 167 15.46 -7.61 5.26
C PRO A 167 16.19 -8.72 6.04
N ASP A 168 17.46 -8.93 5.76
CA ASP A 168 18.36 -9.89 6.42
C ASP A 168 17.81 -11.33 6.56
N THR A 169 16.82 -11.66 5.73
CA THR A 169 16.18 -12.98 5.70
C THR A 169 16.41 -13.62 4.34
N ASP A 170 16.82 -14.88 4.32
CA ASP A 170 17.01 -15.62 3.09
C ASP A 170 15.67 -15.81 2.37
N VAL A 171 15.58 -15.35 1.12
CA VAL A 171 14.44 -15.55 0.25
C VAL A 171 14.85 -16.43 -0.94
N THR A 172 14.04 -17.44 -1.23
CA THR A 172 14.22 -18.32 -2.38
C THR A 172 13.60 -17.66 -3.61
N VAL A 173 14.41 -17.43 -4.65
CA VAL A 173 13.96 -16.78 -5.89
C VAL A 173 14.14 -17.75 -7.05
N THR A 174 13.05 -18.08 -7.75
CA THR A 174 13.11 -18.81 -9.02
C THR A 174 13.14 -17.81 -10.16
N ILE A 175 14.10 -17.97 -11.04
CA ILE A 175 14.28 -17.13 -12.23
C ILE A 175 14.21 -17.98 -13.49
N ASP A 176 13.81 -17.37 -14.59
CA ASP A 176 14.05 -17.86 -15.93
C ASP A 176 15.28 -17.15 -16.50
N ARG A 177 16.33 -17.91 -16.83
CA ARG A 177 17.52 -17.43 -17.50
C ARG A 177 17.64 -18.08 -18.86
N GLN A 178 17.23 -17.38 -19.91
CA GLN A 178 17.26 -17.85 -21.30
C GLN A 178 16.49 -19.16 -21.53
N GLY A 179 15.33 -19.33 -20.88
CA GLY A 179 14.49 -20.53 -20.95
C GLY A 179 14.86 -21.64 -19.95
N GLU A 180 15.91 -21.45 -19.14
CA GLU A 180 16.30 -22.38 -18.09
C GLU A 180 15.89 -21.85 -16.72
N LYS A 181 15.11 -22.63 -15.96
CA LYS A 181 14.71 -22.26 -14.60
C LYS A 181 15.84 -22.53 -13.61
N LYS A 182 16.18 -21.49 -12.84
CA LYS A 182 17.19 -21.56 -11.79
C LYS A 182 16.61 -21.05 -10.47
N THR A 183 17.03 -21.68 -9.39
CA THR A 183 16.66 -21.23 -8.04
C THR A 183 17.87 -20.62 -7.37
N LEU A 184 17.75 -19.39 -6.92
CA LEU A 184 18.78 -18.62 -6.23
C LEU A 184 18.32 -18.29 -4.81
N THR A 185 19.25 -18.24 -3.88
CA THR A 185 18.97 -17.72 -2.52
C THR A 185 19.48 -16.29 -2.43
N LEU A 186 18.58 -15.36 -2.23
CA LEU A 186 18.85 -13.94 -2.06
C LEU A 186 18.67 -13.57 -0.59
N ARG A 187 19.67 -12.93 0.01
CA ARG A 187 19.57 -12.34 1.35
C ARG A 187 19.63 -10.81 1.23
N PRO A 188 18.48 -10.12 1.20
CA PRO A 188 18.45 -8.67 1.10
C PRO A 188 19.15 -8.02 2.30
N GLU A 189 19.96 -7.00 2.07
CA GLU A 189 20.60 -6.24 3.15
C GLU A 189 19.67 -5.14 3.66
N THR A 190 19.71 -4.90 4.97
CA THR A 190 18.91 -3.85 5.60
C THR A 190 19.43 -2.47 5.21
N ALA A 191 18.61 -1.65 4.55
CA ALA A 191 18.87 -0.22 4.38
C ALA A 191 18.74 0.50 5.73
N ALA A 192 19.77 1.24 6.13
CA ALA A 192 19.93 1.76 7.48
C ALA A 192 18.77 2.63 8.00
N GLU A 193 18.16 3.45 7.14
CA GLU A 193 17.12 4.42 7.55
C GLU A 193 15.76 3.77 7.80
N LEU A 194 15.30 2.91 6.89
CA LEU A 194 13.93 2.36 6.90
C LEU A 194 13.88 0.90 7.36
N LYS A 195 15.01 0.26 7.54
CA LYS A 195 15.12 -1.18 7.81
C LYS A 195 14.37 -2.05 6.77
N ILE A 196 14.36 -1.62 5.52
CA ILE A 196 13.84 -2.39 4.40
C ILE A 196 14.97 -3.16 3.72
N GLY A 197 14.62 -4.32 3.14
CA GLY A 197 15.59 -5.11 2.38
C GLY A 197 15.94 -4.48 1.04
N THR A 198 17.23 -4.42 0.72
CA THR A 198 17.75 -4.02 -0.59
C THR A 198 18.51 -5.17 -1.22
N SER A 199 18.39 -5.33 -2.51
CA SER A 199 19.01 -6.44 -3.22
C SER A 199 20.10 -6.01 -4.21
N GLY A 200 20.06 -4.77 -4.69
CA GLY A 200 20.86 -4.31 -5.81
C GLY A 200 20.39 -4.85 -7.18
N LEU A 201 19.16 -5.40 -7.24
CA LEU A 201 18.47 -5.70 -8.48
C LEU A 201 17.84 -4.44 -9.04
N ILE A 202 18.04 -4.21 -10.34
CA ILE A 202 17.53 -3.04 -11.06
C ILE A 202 16.71 -3.50 -12.26
N PRO A 203 15.52 -2.91 -12.50
CA PRO A 203 14.66 -3.28 -13.61
C PRO A 203 15.32 -3.03 -14.97
N ASP A 204 14.85 -3.74 -16.00
CA ASP A 204 15.23 -3.51 -17.38
C ASP A 204 14.70 -2.15 -17.86
N MET A 205 15.47 -1.11 -17.57
CA MET A 205 15.16 0.28 -17.88
C MET A 205 16.16 0.82 -18.90
N PRO A 206 15.77 0.93 -20.16
CA PRO A 206 16.67 1.43 -21.20
C PRO A 206 17.17 2.85 -20.88
N ALA A 207 18.39 3.16 -21.30
CA ALA A 207 18.95 4.51 -21.17
C ALA A 207 18.34 5.42 -22.24
N GLU A 208 17.04 5.71 -22.12
CA GLU A 208 16.27 6.51 -23.05
C GLU A 208 15.57 7.64 -22.29
N ILE A 209 15.62 8.85 -22.82
CA ILE A 209 15.06 10.05 -22.17
C ILE A 209 13.55 10.05 -22.34
N GLY A 210 12.81 9.92 -21.23
CA GLY A 210 11.36 10.01 -21.20
C GLY A 210 10.83 11.43 -20.95
N ARG A 211 11.59 12.21 -20.16
CA ARG A 211 11.23 13.60 -19.84
C ARG A 211 12.46 14.46 -19.65
N LEU A 212 12.35 15.73 -20.04
CA LEU A 212 13.31 16.77 -19.71
C LEU A 212 12.70 17.75 -18.71
N ARG A 213 13.49 18.16 -17.73
CA ARG A 213 13.09 19.23 -16.82
C ARG A 213 13.30 20.58 -17.52
N PRO A 214 12.31 21.47 -17.56
CA PRO A 214 12.47 22.81 -18.12
C PRO A 214 13.64 23.59 -17.48
N GLY A 215 14.44 24.28 -18.29
CA GLY A 215 15.61 25.02 -17.84
C GLY A 215 16.78 24.15 -17.37
N SER A 216 16.78 22.86 -17.69
CA SER A 216 17.84 21.93 -17.27
C SER A 216 19.03 21.97 -18.23
N PRO A 217 20.24 21.57 -17.73
CA PRO A 217 21.43 21.46 -18.60
C PRO A 217 21.23 20.58 -19.84
N ALA A 218 20.41 19.54 -19.74
CA ALA A 218 20.11 18.68 -20.88
C ALA A 218 19.22 19.39 -21.92
N GLU A 219 18.24 20.16 -21.50
CA GLU A 219 17.39 20.94 -22.41
C GLU A 219 18.23 22.01 -23.14
N GLU A 220 19.07 22.75 -22.41
CA GLU A 220 19.99 23.76 -22.98
C GLU A 220 21.00 23.15 -23.96
N ALA A 221 21.44 21.91 -23.70
CA ALA A 221 22.33 21.17 -24.60
C ALA A 221 21.60 20.56 -25.80
N GLY A 222 20.25 20.74 -25.88
CA GLY A 222 19.42 20.31 -26.99
C GLY A 222 19.17 18.80 -27.03
N PHE A 223 19.13 18.13 -25.85
CA PHE A 223 18.57 16.78 -25.75
C PHE A 223 17.05 16.82 -25.96
N MET A 224 16.48 15.73 -26.37
CA MET A 224 15.04 15.58 -26.61
C MET A 224 14.49 14.31 -25.99
N VAL A 225 13.19 14.27 -25.78
CA VAL A 225 12.46 13.04 -25.42
C VAL A 225 12.68 11.99 -26.49
N ASN A 226 12.83 10.72 -26.09
CA ASN A 226 13.18 9.56 -26.91
C ASN A 226 14.63 9.53 -27.41
N ASP A 227 15.53 10.41 -26.95
CA ASP A 227 16.96 10.21 -27.17
C ASP A 227 17.43 8.98 -26.40
N LYS A 228 18.04 8.04 -27.12
CA LYS A 228 18.63 6.86 -26.52
C LYS A 228 20.12 7.08 -26.29
N ILE A 229 20.56 6.98 -25.04
CA ILE A 229 21.94 7.21 -24.65
C ILE A 229 22.72 5.92 -24.88
N LEU A 230 23.70 5.95 -25.76
CA LEU A 230 24.52 4.80 -26.12
C LEU A 230 25.86 4.77 -25.37
N MET A 231 26.47 5.95 -25.18
CA MET A 231 27.77 6.08 -24.49
C MET A 231 27.86 7.39 -23.72
N VAL A 232 28.66 7.38 -22.65
CA VAL A 232 29.11 8.57 -21.91
C VAL A 232 30.64 8.51 -21.85
N ASP A 233 31.35 9.55 -22.35
CA ASP A 233 32.81 9.62 -22.42
C ASP A 233 33.44 8.31 -22.91
N ARG A 234 32.95 7.79 -24.03
CA ARG A 234 33.36 6.52 -24.68
C ARG A 234 33.06 5.25 -23.88
N LYS A 235 32.37 5.34 -22.72
CA LYS A 235 31.89 4.17 -21.97
C LYS A 235 30.50 3.80 -22.43
N THR A 236 30.27 2.55 -22.83
CA THR A 236 28.95 2.07 -23.27
C THR A 236 27.94 2.11 -22.12
N VAL A 237 26.73 2.52 -22.44
CA VAL A 237 25.60 2.56 -21.51
C VAL A 237 24.54 1.55 -21.94
N TYR A 238 24.20 0.62 -21.07
CA TYR A 238 23.21 -0.40 -21.33
C TYR A 238 21.86 -0.12 -20.67
N HIS A 239 21.85 0.63 -19.55
CA HIS A 239 20.65 0.93 -18.79
C HIS A 239 20.76 2.28 -18.08
N TRP A 240 19.59 2.82 -17.66
CA TRP A 240 19.47 4.17 -17.09
C TRP A 240 20.33 4.40 -15.83
N ASN A 241 20.39 3.45 -14.93
CA ASN A 241 21.13 3.66 -13.67
C ASN A 241 22.64 3.75 -13.89
N GLN A 242 23.17 3.02 -14.87
CA GLN A 242 24.57 3.16 -15.26
C GLN A 242 24.85 4.57 -15.80
N PHE A 243 23.95 5.08 -16.65
CA PHE A 243 24.00 6.46 -17.12
C PHE A 243 23.95 7.46 -15.95
N SER A 244 22.98 7.33 -15.05
CA SER A 244 22.87 8.17 -13.87
C SER A 244 24.12 8.10 -12.97
N GLY A 245 24.75 6.94 -12.88
CA GLY A 245 26.03 6.75 -12.18
C GLY A 245 27.12 7.62 -12.79
N PHE A 246 27.32 7.53 -14.10
CA PHE A 246 28.34 8.34 -14.80
C PHE A 246 28.10 9.86 -14.65
N VAL A 247 26.82 10.29 -14.66
CA VAL A 247 26.47 11.70 -14.43
C VAL A 247 26.88 12.14 -13.02
N ARG A 248 26.56 11.32 -11.99
CA ARG A 248 26.94 11.64 -10.60
C ARG A 248 28.45 11.65 -10.38
N GLU A 249 29.15 10.66 -10.92
CA GLU A 249 30.61 10.52 -10.79
C GLU A 249 31.40 11.61 -11.51
N SER A 250 30.79 12.30 -12.48
CA SER A 250 31.42 13.39 -13.21
C SER A 250 31.81 14.58 -12.33
N LYS A 251 31.15 14.72 -11.16
CA LYS A 251 31.34 15.85 -10.22
C LYS A 251 31.24 17.21 -10.91
N GLY A 252 30.29 17.36 -11.86
CA GLY A 252 30.08 18.60 -12.61
C GLY A 252 31.03 18.82 -13.79
N LYS A 253 31.89 17.86 -14.13
CA LYS A 253 32.68 17.92 -15.35
C LYS A 253 31.81 17.74 -16.58
N LYS A 254 32.16 18.46 -17.64
CA LYS A 254 31.50 18.30 -18.95
C LYS A 254 31.61 16.87 -19.44
N LEU A 255 30.48 16.29 -19.80
CA LEU A 255 30.33 14.93 -20.33
C LEU A 255 30.02 14.99 -21.84
N THR A 256 30.57 14.06 -22.60
CA THR A 256 30.21 13.85 -24.01
C THR A 256 29.39 12.59 -24.12
N LEU A 257 28.15 12.72 -24.60
CA LEU A 257 27.22 11.62 -24.77
C LEU A 257 27.05 11.29 -26.26
N LEU A 258 27.20 10.03 -26.62
CA LEU A 258 26.75 9.54 -27.90
C LEU A 258 25.29 9.11 -27.74
N ILE A 259 24.41 9.73 -28.49
CA ILE A 259 22.98 9.45 -28.49
C ILE A 259 22.50 8.94 -29.85
N GLU A 260 21.40 8.22 -29.83
CA GLU A 260 20.65 7.87 -31.03
C GLU A 260 19.30 8.59 -31.02
N ARG A 261 19.02 9.38 -32.03
CA ARG A 261 17.77 10.11 -32.25
C ARG A 261 17.23 9.78 -33.63
N ASN A 262 16.04 9.19 -33.71
CA ASN A 262 15.40 8.77 -34.97
C ASN A 262 16.34 7.92 -35.85
N GLY A 263 17.07 6.97 -35.25
CA GLY A 263 18.01 6.08 -35.90
C GLY A 263 19.35 6.73 -36.31
N LYS A 264 19.56 8.03 -36.06
CA LYS A 264 20.84 8.72 -36.32
C LYS A 264 21.63 8.90 -35.04
N ARG A 265 22.91 8.54 -35.11
CA ARG A 265 23.84 8.73 -33.99
C ARG A 265 24.45 10.13 -34.05
N MET A 266 24.52 10.80 -32.91
CA MET A 266 25.12 12.13 -32.77
C MET A 266 25.74 12.30 -31.39
N GLU A 267 26.78 13.13 -31.32
CA GLU A 267 27.40 13.50 -30.07
C GLU A 267 26.77 14.78 -29.51
N LYS A 268 26.52 14.77 -28.22
CA LYS A 268 26.04 15.91 -27.46
C LYS A 268 26.88 16.07 -26.21
N SER A 269 27.19 17.32 -25.85
CA SER A 269 27.90 17.63 -24.61
C SER A 269 26.99 18.31 -23.61
N VAL A 270 27.11 17.92 -22.34
CA VAL A 270 26.36 18.54 -21.25
C VAL A 270 27.20 18.63 -20.00
N THR A 271 27.01 19.71 -19.22
CA THR A 271 27.68 19.90 -17.93
C THR A 271 26.66 19.69 -16.82
N PRO A 272 26.80 18.63 -16.00
CA PRO A 272 25.90 18.40 -14.88
C PRO A 272 25.96 19.52 -13.84
N THR A 273 24.80 19.91 -13.32
CA THR A 273 24.70 20.89 -12.22
C THR A 273 24.38 20.21 -10.91
N MET A 274 24.79 20.83 -9.80
CA MET A 274 24.47 20.32 -8.46
C MET A 274 23.02 20.71 -8.10
N ASP A 275 22.20 19.71 -7.82
CA ASP A 275 20.83 19.87 -7.32
C ASP A 275 20.65 18.94 -6.11
N ASN A 276 20.29 19.48 -4.94
CA ASN A 276 20.10 18.73 -3.69
C ASN A 276 21.22 17.72 -3.37
N GLY A 277 22.49 18.16 -3.49
CA GLY A 277 23.66 17.33 -3.17
C GLY A 277 24.01 16.25 -4.21
N ARG A 278 23.37 16.26 -5.38
CA ARG A 278 23.64 15.32 -6.49
C ARG A 278 23.87 16.07 -7.79
N TYR A 279 24.81 15.56 -8.60
CA TYR A 279 25.02 16.07 -9.95
C TYR A 279 23.98 15.48 -10.90
N LEU A 280 23.21 16.33 -11.57
CA LEU A 280 22.13 15.98 -12.47
C LEU A 280 22.23 16.79 -13.76
N ILE A 281 21.66 16.26 -14.84
CA ILE A 281 21.46 17.01 -16.10
C ILE A 281 19.99 17.33 -16.37
N GLY A 282 19.07 16.90 -15.49
CA GLY A 282 17.63 17.20 -15.56
C GLY A 282 16.86 16.37 -16.56
N VAL A 283 17.19 15.09 -16.68
CA VAL A 283 16.46 14.10 -17.50
C VAL A 283 15.89 13.00 -16.62
N GLU A 284 14.75 12.45 -17.05
CA GLU A 284 14.10 11.30 -16.42
C GLU A 284 13.99 10.13 -17.44
N PRO A 285 14.03 8.87 -17.01
CA PRO A 285 13.94 7.73 -17.90
C PRO A 285 12.58 7.61 -18.55
N ILE A 286 12.55 6.98 -19.73
CA ILE A 286 11.29 6.53 -20.29
C ILE A 286 10.79 5.32 -19.49
N MET A 287 9.58 5.45 -18.95
CA MET A 287 8.87 4.31 -18.38
C MET A 287 7.94 3.72 -19.44
N LYS A 288 8.26 2.54 -19.97
CA LYS A 288 7.39 1.85 -20.93
C LYS A 288 6.23 1.18 -20.20
N LEU A 289 5.34 2.01 -19.66
CA LEU A 289 4.09 1.54 -19.07
C LEU A 289 3.03 1.49 -20.19
N THR A 290 2.49 0.31 -20.43
CA THR A 290 1.41 0.14 -21.39
C THR A 290 0.07 0.26 -20.68
N PHE A 291 -0.72 1.27 -21.01
CA PHE A 291 -2.07 1.36 -20.49
C PHE A 291 -2.95 0.28 -21.15
N LYS A 292 -3.49 -0.62 -20.33
CA LYS A 292 -4.29 -1.75 -20.79
C LYS A 292 -5.62 -1.80 -20.06
N LYS A 293 -6.70 -1.99 -20.82
CA LYS A 293 -8.05 -2.31 -20.31
C LYS A 293 -8.30 -3.79 -20.53
N TYR A 294 -8.99 -4.39 -19.60
CA TYR A 294 -9.28 -5.83 -19.63
C TYR A 294 -10.78 -6.07 -19.79
N GLY A 295 -11.15 -7.15 -20.46
CA GLY A 295 -12.54 -7.59 -20.53
C GLY A 295 -13.05 -8.07 -19.18
N PHE A 296 -14.37 -8.15 -19.00
CA PHE A 296 -15.01 -8.43 -17.71
C PHE A 296 -14.43 -9.67 -17.00
N PHE A 297 -14.38 -10.84 -17.64
CA PHE A 297 -13.91 -12.06 -17.01
C PHE A 297 -12.41 -12.01 -16.65
N GLU A 298 -11.60 -11.45 -17.54
CA GLU A 298 -10.16 -11.26 -17.29
C GLU A 298 -9.93 -10.27 -16.14
N ALA A 299 -10.69 -9.17 -16.11
CA ALA A 299 -10.64 -8.16 -15.05
C ALA A 299 -11.05 -8.74 -13.70
N VAL A 300 -12.08 -9.57 -13.64
CA VAL A 300 -12.51 -10.26 -12.41
C VAL A 300 -11.40 -11.18 -11.91
N ARG A 301 -10.81 -11.99 -12.78
CA ARG A 301 -9.71 -12.88 -12.40
C ARG A 301 -8.49 -12.08 -11.88
N LEU A 302 -8.03 -11.10 -12.67
CA LEU A 302 -6.88 -10.27 -12.28
C LEU A 302 -7.14 -9.47 -11.01
N GLY A 303 -8.36 -8.94 -10.86
CA GLY A 303 -8.75 -8.21 -9.65
C GLY A 303 -8.79 -9.10 -8.42
N PHE A 304 -9.27 -10.33 -8.56
CA PHE A 304 -9.26 -11.33 -7.49
C PHE A 304 -7.83 -11.71 -7.09
N ASP A 305 -6.99 -12.04 -8.06
CA ASP A 305 -5.58 -12.40 -7.82
C ASP A 305 -4.83 -11.24 -7.16
N LYS A 306 -5.00 -10.01 -7.66
CA LYS A 306 -4.35 -8.82 -7.09
C LYS A 306 -4.83 -8.50 -5.67
N THR A 307 -6.11 -8.73 -5.36
CA THR A 307 -6.65 -8.57 -4.00
C THR A 307 -6.01 -9.57 -3.05
N LEU A 308 -5.88 -10.83 -3.45
CA LEU A 308 -5.18 -11.85 -2.65
C LEU A 308 -3.70 -11.48 -2.44
N ASP A 309 -3.03 -10.98 -3.47
CA ASP A 309 -1.66 -10.49 -3.35
C ASP A 309 -1.52 -9.38 -2.30
N TYR A 310 -2.44 -8.41 -2.27
CA TYR A 310 -2.41 -7.33 -1.28
C TYR A 310 -2.74 -7.82 0.14
N ILE A 311 -3.66 -8.78 0.29
CA ILE A 311 -3.94 -9.42 1.57
C ILE A 311 -2.69 -10.13 2.10
N ASP A 312 -2.05 -10.97 1.28
CA ASP A 312 -0.83 -11.70 1.63
C ASP A 312 0.31 -10.74 1.99
N LEU A 313 0.52 -9.70 1.19
CA LEU A 313 1.51 -8.67 1.46
C LEU A 313 1.26 -7.94 2.78
N THR A 314 0.00 -7.64 3.10
CA THR A 314 -0.36 -7.00 4.38
C THR A 314 -0.02 -7.90 5.56
N PHE A 315 -0.31 -9.21 5.47
CA PHE A 315 0.06 -10.18 6.51
C PHE A 315 1.58 -10.31 6.67
N ILE A 316 2.35 -10.35 5.56
CA ILE A 316 3.82 -10.41 5.62
C ILE A 316 4.36 -9.15 6.31
N THR A 317 3.85 -7.99 5.91
CA THR A 317 4.28 -6.70 6.49
C THR A 317 3.99 -6.64 7.99
N LEU A 318 2.79 -7.05 8.40
CA LEU A 318 2.42 -7.13 9.82
C LEU A 318 3.29 -8.11 10.59
N LYS A 319 3.53 -9.31 10.06
CA LYS A 319 4.42 -10.30 10.67
C LYS A 319 5.81 -9.72 10.90
N ASN A 320 6.39 -9.08 9.88
CA ASN A 320 7.74 -8.53 9.94
C ASN A 320 7.83 -7.27 10.82
N LEU A 321 6.73 -6.53 10.95
CA LEU A 321 6.62 -5.43 11.90
C LEU A 321 6.57 -5.93 13.34
N LEU A 322 5.74 -6.94 13.63
CA LEU A 322 5.61 -7.53 14.97
C LEU A 322 6.87 -8.28 15.41
N SER A 323 7.63 -8.84 14.48
CA SER A 323 8.92 -9.48 14.74
C SER A 323 10.12 -8.50 14.73
N PHE A 324 9.86 -7.19 14.66
CA PHE A 324 10.87 -6.11 14.64
C PHE A 324 11.87 -6.16 13.48
N HIS A 325 11.58 -6.93 12.44
CA HIS A 325 12.37 -6.94 11.20
C HIS A 325 12.15 -5.68 10.37
N LEU A 326 10.94 -5.08 10.43
CA LEU A 326 10.64 -3.80 9.81
C LEU A 326 10.54 -2.68 10.87
N SER A 327 10.93 -1.48 10.49
CA SER A 327 10.77 -0.31 11.35
C SER A 327 9.32 0.22 11.31
N ILE A 328 8.81 0.70 12.45
CA ILE A 328 7.54 1.44 12.52
C ILE A 328 7.56 2.67 11.58
N LYS A 329 8.74 3.19 11.27
CA LYS A 329 8.90 4.27 10.28
C LYS A 329 8.46 3.88 8.87
N THR A 330 8.34 2.60 8.53
CA THR A 330 7.82 2.17 7.22
C THR A 330 6.31 2.31 7.09
N LEU A 331 5.60 2.40 8.22
CA LEU A 331 4.15 2.58 8.22
C LEU A 331 3.78 3.98 7.73
N GLY A 332 2.77 4.02 6.86
CA GLY A 332 2.10 5.26 6.47
C GLY A 332 0.97 5.58 7.43
N GLY A 333 0.93 6.81 7.92
CA GLY A 333 -0.13 7.31 8.78
C GLY A 333 -1.21 8.09 8.02
N PRO A 334 -2.11 8.76 8.77
CA PRO A 334 -3.20 9.53 8.16
C PRO A 334 -2.72 10.63 7.20
N VAL A 335 -1.57 11.24 7.47
CA VAL A 335 -1.01 12.31 6.62
C VAL A 335 -0.53 11.73 5.30
N MET A 336 0.14 10.58 5.33
CA MET A 336 0.58 9.89 4.12
C MET A 336 -0.61 9.41 3.29
N ILE A 337 -1.66 8.82 3.92
CA ILE A 337 -2.89 8.41 3.22
C ILE A 337 -3.55 9.61 2.54
N ALA A 338 -3.60 10.76 3.22
CA ALA A 338 -4.14 11.99 2.63
C ALA A 338 -3.34 12.41 1.38
N GLN A 339 -2.01 12.44 1.46
CA GLN A 339 -1.15 12.76 0.31
C GLN A 339 -1.36 11.79 -0.84
N MET A 340 -1.35 10.49 -0.55
CA MET A 340 -1.57 9.44 -1.55
C MET A 340 -2.96 9.56 -2.20
N SER A 341 -4.00 9.94 -1.43
CA SER A 341 -5.35 10.16 -1.96
C SER A 341 -5.38 11.29 -3.00
N GLY A 342 -4.69 12.40 -2.72
CA GLY A 342 -4.56 13.51 -3.66
C GLY A 342 -3.76 13.13 -4.90
N GLN A 343 -2.65 12.43 -4.74
CA GLN A 343 -1.80 11.96 -5.84
C GLN A 343 -2.52 10.93 -6.72
N ALA A 344 -3.21 9.98 -6.11
CA ALA A 344 -3.98 8.95 -6.81
C ALA A 344 -5.14 9.57 -7.62
N ALA A 345 -5.84 10.55 -7.04
CA ALA A 345 -6.88 11.29 -7.76
C ALA A 345 -6.33 12.07 -8.95
N ALA A 346 -5.16 12.70 -8.81
CA ALA A 346 -4.49 13.39 -9.92
C ALA A 346 -3.99 12.42 -11.00
N ALA A 347 -3.61 11.19 -10.63
CA ALA A 347 -3.19 10.14 -11.57
C ALA A 347 -4.38 9.48 -12.31
N GLY A 348 -5.61 9.70 -11.83
CA GLY A 348 -6.84 9.25 -12.50
C GLY A 348 -7.63 8.21 -11.70
N LEU A 349 -8.82 7.87 -12.24
CA LEU A 349 -9.80 7.03 -11.55
C LEU A 349 -9.24 5.65 -11.17
N SER A 350 -8.48 5.01 -12.04
CA SER A 350 -7.89 3.69 -11.79
C SER A 350 -6.95 3.70 -10.59
N ALA A 351 -6.07 4.71 -10.50
CA ALA A 351 -5.16 4.87 -9.38
C ALA A 351 -5.90 5.16 -8.08
N PHE A 352 -6.95 6.00 -8.13
CA PHE A 352 -7.77 6.32 -6.98
C PHE A 352 -8.52 5.10 -6.43
N LEU A 353 -9.12 4.30 -7.32
CA LEU A 353 -9.79 3.05 -6.95
C LEU A 353 -8.79 2.00 -6.42
N SER A 354 -7.59 1.93 -6.99
CA SER A 354 -6.53 1.03 -6.49
C SER A 354 -6.13 1.40 -5.07
N LEU A 355 -5.94 2.68 -4.79
CA LEU A 355 -5.66 3.16 -3.43
C LEU A 355 -6.80 2.82 -2.47
N LEU A 356 -8.06 3.06 -2.87
CA LEU A 356 -9.23 2.72 -2.07
C LEU A 356 -9.23 1.24 -1.69
N ALA A 357 -8.96 0.34 -2.65
CA ALA A 357 -8.91 -1.10 -2.40
C ALA A 357 -7.78 -1.49 -1.44
N VAL A 358 -6.58 -0.95 -1.61
CA VAL A 358 -5.42 -1.24 -0.74
C VAL A 358 -5.67 -0.77 0.69
N VAL A 359 -6.18 0.47 0.87
CA VAL A 359 -6.48 0.99 2.21
C VAL A 359 -7.64 0.22 2.84
N SER A 360 -8.62 -0.23 2.04
CA SER A 360 -9.74 -1.06 2.50
C SER A 360 -9.26 -2.40 3.07
N ILE A 361 -8.36 -3.09 2.37
CA ILE A 361 -7.75 -4.35 2.84
C ILE A 361 -7.00 -4.11 4.14
N SER A 362 -6.14 -3.08 4.16
CA SER A 362 -5.33 -2.75 5.34
C SER A 362 -6.21 -2.46 6.56
N LEU A 363 -7.25 -1.64 6.39
CA LEU A 363 -8.19 -1.31 7.45
C LEU A 363 -8.96 -2.55 7.94
N GLY A 364 -9.43 -3.41 7.02
CA GLY A 364 -10.12 -4.64 7.37
C GLY A 364 -9.24 -5.60 8.17
N ILE A 365 -7.98 -5.79 7.75
CA ILE A 365 -7.04 -6.68 8.45
C ILE A 365 -6.62 -6.09 9.81
N LEU A 366 -6.32 -4.78 9.87
CA LEU A 366 -5.95 -4.12 11.12
C LEU A 366 -7.08 -4.19 12.16
N ASN A 367 -8.33 -3.99 11.73
CA ASN A 367 -9.48 -4.08 12.63
C ASN A 367 -9.74 -5.51 13.13
N LEU A 368 -9.24 -6.54 12.47
CA LEU A 368 -9.30 -7.93 12.95
C LEU A 368 -8.18 -8.28 13.94
N LEU A 369 -7.20 -7.40 14.15
CA LEU A 369 -6.16 -7.64 15.15
C LEU A 369 -6.75 -7.69 16.57
N PRO A 370 -6.22 -8.55 17.47
CA PRO A 370 -6.74 -8.71 18.82
C PRO A 370 -6.33 -7.53 19.74
N ILE A 371 -6.58 -6.31 19.29
CA ILE A 371 -6.28 -5.08 20.04
C ILE A 371 -7.60 -4.57 20.65
N PRO A 372 -7.70 -4.49 21.99
CA PRO A 372 -8.88 -3.90 22.65
C PRO A 372 -9.13 -2.49 22.12
N VAL A 373 -10.33 -2.18 21.68
CA VAL A 373 -10.79 -0.98 20.97
C VAL A 373 -11.13 -1.27 19.50
N LEU A 374 -10.47 -2.24 18.86
CA LEU A 374 -10.79 -2.70 17.52
C LEU A 374 -11.78 -3.88 17.58
N ASP A 375 -12.44 -4.18 16.47
CA ASP A 375 -13.40 -5.29 16.40
C ASP A 375 -12.76 -6.65 16.75
N GLY A 376 -11.50 -6.86 16.36
CA GLY A 376 -10.72 -8.02 16.71
C GLY A 376 -10.52 -8.17 18.22
N GLY A 377 -10.43 -7.06 18.95
CA GLY A 377 -10.39 -7.06 20.41
C GLY A 377 -11.72 -7.51 21.02
N LEU A 378 -12.85 -7.03 20.48
CA LEU A 378 -14.18 -7.50 20.88
C LEU A 378 -14.35 -8.99 20.59
N ILE A 379 -13.90 -9.45 19.42
CA ILE A 379 -13.89 -10.88 19.05
C ILE A 379 -13.06 -11.68 20.05
N LEU A 380 -11.87 -11.20 20.44
CA LEU A 380 -11.03 -11.84 21.45
C LEU A 380 -11.74 -11.95 22.79
N PHE A 381 -12.41 -10.90 23.27
CA PHE A 381 -13.17 -10.95 24.52
C PHE A 381 -14.32 -11.97 24.45
N MET A 382 -15.01 -12.03 23.33
CA MET A 382 -16.08 -13.01 23.12
C MET A 382 -15.53 -14.45 23.00
N LEU A 383 -14.34 -14.66 22.44
CA LEU A 383 -13.68 -15.97 22.45
C LEU A 383 -13.31 -16.41 23.86
N ILE A 384 -12.79 -15.51 24.68
CA ILE A 384 -12.50 -15.78 26.11
C ILE A 384 -13.79 -16.12 26.85
N GLU A 385 -14.88 -15.39 26.60
CA GLU A 385 -16.20 -15.67 27.16
C GLU A 385 -16.70 -17.07 26.77
N ALA A 386 -16.56 -17.44 25.47
CA ALA A 386 -16.96 -18.76 24.97
C ALA A 386 -16.24 -19.92 25.68
N VAL A 387 -14.93 -19.75 25.93
CA VAL A 387 -14.11 -20.75 26.63
C VAL A 387 -14.46 -20.80 28.11
N ARG A 388 -14.59 -19.65 28.76
CA ARG A 388 -14.87 -19.55 30.20
C ARG A 388 -16.34 -19.84 30.56
N LYS A 389 -17.24 -19.79 29.57
CA LYS A 389 -18.70 -19.90 29.73
C LYS A 389 -19.27 -18.82 30.68
N LYS A 390 -18.54 -17.75 30.89
CA LYS A 390 -18.95 -16.60 31.73
C LYS A 390 -18.39 -15.34 31.08
N PRO A 391 -19.19 -14.24 31.05
CA PRO A 391 -18.71 -12.97 30.52
C PRO A 391 -17.52 -12.44 31.31
N LEU A 392 -16.67 -11.65 30.67
CA LEU A 392 -15.60 -10.93 31.33
C LEU A 392 -16.18 -9.86 32.26
N GLN A 393 -15.48 -9.64 33.38
CA GLN A 393 -15.85 -8.55 34.27
C GLN A 393 -15.71 -7.20 33.52
N ARG A 394 -16.68 -6.33 33.69
CA ARG A 394 -16.73 -5.00 33.08
C ARG A 394 -15.43 -4.23 33.29
N ARG A 395 -14.93 -4.16 34.54
CA ARG A 395 -13.69 -3.47 34.88
C ARG A 395 -12.48 -3.98 34.09
N THR A 396 -12.43 -5.29 33.83
CA THR A 396 -11.35 -5.90 33.03
C THR A 396 -11.41 -5.45 31.58
N MET A 397 -12.61 -5.35 31.00
CA MET A 397 -12.80 -4.87 29.63
C MET A 397 -12.45 -3.38 29.51
N GLU A 398 -12.90 -2.55 30.44
CA GLU A 398 -12.60 -1.11 30.49
C GLU A 398 -11.10 -0.83 30.60
N ILE A 399 -10.39 -1.55 31.49
CA ILE A 399 -8.93 -1.41 31.61
C ILE A 399 -8.24 -1.84 30.33
N ALA A 400 -8.61 -2.99 29.76
CA ALA A 400 -8.02 -3.47 28.51
C ALA A 400 -8.27 -2.49 27.35
N GLN A 401 -9.48 -1.95 27.23
CA GLN A 401 -9.84 -0.93 26.22
C GLN A 401 -9.03 0.37 26.43
N SER A 402 -8.88 0.82 27.68
CA SER A 402 -8.09 2.03 27.99
C SER A 402 -6.61 1.85 27.60
N ILE A 403 -6.03 0.68 27.87
CA ILE A 403 -4.67 0.35 27.45
C ILE A 403 -4.59 0.29 25.95
N GLY A 404 -5.52 -0.41 25.28
CA GLY A 404 -5.56 -0.52 23.81
C GLY A 404 -5.69 0.86 23.14
N ALA A 405 -6.56 1.72 23.67
CA ALA A 405 -6.72 3.10 23.18
C ALA A 405 -5.42 3.91 23.33
N SER A 406 -4.76 3.82 24.48
CA SER A 406 -3.50 4.52 24.73
C SER A 406 -2.40 4.07 23.76
N VAL A 407 -2.28 2.77 23.53
CA VAL A 407 -1.32 2.21 22.55
C VAL A 407 -1.64 2.69 21.13
N LEU A 408 -2.92 2.65 20.73
CA LEU A 408 -3.35 3.08 19.39
C LEU A 408 -3.11 4.58 19.17
N ILE A 409 -3.47 5.42 20.14
CA ILE A 409 -3.23 6.87 20.07
C ILE A 409 -1.73 7.16 19.98
N THR A 410 -0.92 6.49 20.79
CA THR A 410 0.55 6.64 20.73
C THR A 410 1.09 6.22 19.38
N LEU A 411 0.63 5.09 18.83
CA LEU A 411 1.04 4.62 17.51
C LEU A 411 0.65 5.64 16.42
N ILE A 412 -0.58 6.14 16.42
CA ILE A 412 -1.05 7.16 15.47
C ILE A 412 -0.20 8.43 15.58
N ALA A 413 0.12 8.88 16.79
CA ALA A 413 0.95 10.06 17.01
C ALA A 413 2.37 9.87 16.46
N VAL A 414 3.01 8.72 16.74
CA VAL A 414 4.35 8.39 16.25
C VAL A 414 4.37 8.28 14.73
N VAL A 415 3.40 7.59 14.12
CA VAL A 415 3.33 7.43 12.67
C VAL A 415 3.03 8.76 11.98
N SER A 416 2.12 9.58 12.52
CA SER A 416 1.84 10.93 12.01
C SER A 416 3.06 11.85 12.12
N TYR A 417 3.81 11.78 13.22
CA TYR A 417 5.08 12.49 13.35
C TYR A 417 6.08 12.06 12.27
N ASN A 418 6.21 10.75 12.05
CA ASN A 418 7.09 10.23 10.99
C ASN A 418 6.65 10.70 9.59
N ASP A 419 5.34 10.73 9.31
CA ASP A 419 4.81 11.25 8.04
C ASP A 419 5.21 12.71 7.83
N ILE A 420 5.03 13.55 8.87
CA ILE A 420 5.38 14.97 8.84
C ILE A 420 6.89 15.14 8.64
N MET A 421 7.72 14.39 9.37
CA MET A 421 9.17 14.44 9.23
C MET A 421 9.61 14.06 7.81
N ARG A 422 9.02 13.02 7.21
CA ARG A 422 9.26 12.68 5.80
C ARG A 422 8.90 13.81 4.85
N MET A 423 7.77 14.47 5.08
CA MET A 423 7.28 15.55 4.21
C MET A 423 8.23 16.76 4.21
N PHE A 424 8.84 17.09 5.35
CA PHE A 424 9.70 18.28 5.48
C PHE A 424 11.20 17.99 5.34
N PHE A 425 11.66 16.80 5.68
CA PHE A 425 13.09 16.46 5.77
C PHE A 425 13.54 15.35 4.81
N SER A 426 12.64 14.66 4.14
CA SER A 426 12.99 13.74 3.05
C SER A 426 13.11 14.54 1.75
N LYS A 427 14.23 15.27 1.63
CA LYS A 427 14.66 15.91 0.38
C LYS A 427 15.71 15.06 -0.32
#